data_193d0e2bfc20fad346273307dddc3ec1
#
_entry.id   193d0e2bfc20fad346273307dddc3ec1
#
_cell.length_a   1.000
_cell.length_b   1.000
_cell.length_c   1.000
_cell.angle_alpha   90.00
_cell.angle_beta   90.00
_cell.angle_gamma   90.00
#
_symmetry.space_group_name_H-M   'P 1'
#
loop_
_entity.id
_entity.type
_entity.pdbx_description
1 polymer ?
#
loop_
_entity_poly.entity_id
_entity_poly.type
_entity_poly.pdbx_seq_one_letter_code
_entity_poly.pdbx_strand_id
1 'polypeptide(L)'
;MGIKKYRPTSPGRRFMSVSTFEEITTAEPEKSLLAPLKSRAGRNHQGKITVRHQGGGHKRQYRIIDFKRDKDGIPAKVATIEYDPNRSARIALLHYVDGEKRYIVAPHGLQVGHMVVSGTDADIRVGNALPLANIPVGTVIHNIELKPGKGAQLARAAGASAQLMAKEGQYANIRLGSGEMRLVRLECRATIGQVGNLDHENVNIGKAGRSRWLGKRPTVRGVVMNPVDHPHGGGEGKAPVGRKSPMSPWGKPTLGKKTRKKNHPSDKYIVRRRKK
;
A
#
# COMPACT_ATOMS: atom_id res chain seq x y z
N MET A 1 18.90 1.98 3.29
CA MET A 1 17.91 2.85 3.97
C MET A 1 18.28 2.89 5.45
N GLY A 2 18.17 4.05 6.07
CA GLY A 2 18.50 4.19 7.48
C GLY A 2 17.27 4.39 8.36
N ILE A 3 17.30 3.81 9.54
CA ILE A 3 16.32 4.08 10.61
C ILE A 3 17.04 4.76 11.77
N LYS A 4 16.62 5.98 12.07
CA LYS A 4 17.10 6.71 13.25
C LYS A 4 16.28 6.30 14.47
N LYS A 5 16.92 5.78 15.50
CA LYS A 5 16.35 5.55 16.83
C LYS A 5 16.62 6.75 17.72
N TYR A 6 15.69 7.07 18.62
CA TYR A 6 15.87 8.16 19.59
C TYR A 6 16.40 7.64 20.93
N ARG A 7 17.08 8.50 21.69
CA ARG A 7 17.48 8.21 23.07
C ARG A 7 16.22 8.11 23.96
N PRO A 8 16.19 7.24 24.97
CA PRO A 8 15.03 6.99 25.83
C PRO A 8 14.84 8.09 26.89
N THR A 9 14.74 9.34 26.46
CA THR A 9 14.59 10.52 27.33
C THR A 9 13.18 10.72 27.88
N SER A 10 12.19 10.05 27.30
CA SER A 10 10.79 10.08 27.75
C SER A 10 10.07 8.80 27.32
N PRO A 11 8.92 8.43 27.94
CA PRO A 11 8.15 7.24 27.55
C PRO A 11 7.82 7.19 26.06
N GLY A 12 7.44 8.31 25.47
CA GLY A 12 7.11 8.39 24.04
C GLY A 12 8.31 8.25 23.10
N ARG A 13 9.52 8.62 23.57
CA ARG A 13 10.76 8.52 22.77
C ARG A 13 11.46 7.19 22.91
N ARG A 14 11.23 6.46 23.98
CA ARG A 14 11.93 5.19 24.30
C ARG A 14 11.97 4.21 23.11
N PHE A 15 10.86 4.03 22.44
CA PHE A 15 10.73 3.08 21.33
C PHE A 15 10.54 3.77 19.97
N MET A 16 10.55 5.10 19.93
CA MET A 16 10.28 5.83 18.71
C MET A 16 11.45 5.71 17.73
N SER A 17 11.12 5.43 16.48
CA SER A 17 12.05 5.50 15.36
C SER A 17 11.45 6.26 14.19
N VAL A 18 12.31 6.74 13.28
CA VAL A 18 11.93 7.42 12.05
C VAL A 18 12.85 7.00 10.92
N SER A 19 12.37 7.06 9.69
CA SER A 19 13.22 6.93 8.51
C SER A 19 14.20 8.10 8.44
N THR A 20 15.41 7.88 7.96
CA THR A 20 16.44 8.92 7.73
C THR A 20 16.20 9.71 6.45
N PHE A 21 15.32 9.22 5.57
CA PHE A 21 14.97 9.86 4.30
C PHE A 21 16.15 10.08 3.32
N GLU A 22 17.21 9.30 3.43
CA GLU A 22 18.43 9.41 2.60
C GLU A 22 18.17 9.28 1.10
N GLU A 23 17.10 8.57 0.71
CA GLU A 23 16.74 8.36 -0.70
C GLU A 23 16.04 9.55 -1.33
N ILE A 24 15.56 10.50 -0.52
CA ILE A 24 14.76 11.63 -1.00
C ILE A 24 15.69 12.72 -1.50
N THR A 25 15.49 13.12 -2.74
CA THR A 25 16.32 14.12 -3.43
C THR A 25 15.73 15.53 -3.37
N THR A 26 14.40 15.64 -3.21
CA THR A 26 13.73 16.93 -3.05
C THR A 26 12.53 16.82 -2.09
N ALA A 27 12.27 17.91 -1.37
CA ALA A 27 11.11 18.04 -0.48
C ALA A 27 9.87 18.65 -1.19
N GLU A 28 10.08 19.35 -2.29
CA GLU A 28 9.02 20.04 -3.01
C GLU A 28 8.45 19.18 -4.12
N PRO A 29 7.12 18.92 -4.11
CA PRO A 29 6.46 18.15 -5.16
C PRO A 29 6.18 19.02 -6.40
N GLU A 30 6.11 18.38 -7.57
CA GLU A 30 5.68 19.00 -8.82
C GLU A 30 4.23 19.51 -8.70
N LYS A 31 4.03 20.83 -8.81
CA LYS A 31 2.73 21.48 -8.56
C LYS A 31 1.64 21.04 -9.53
N SER A 32 1.98 20.83 -10.79
CA SER A 32 1.04 20.38 -11.83
C SER A 32 0.43 18.99 -11.57
N LEU A 33 1.13 18.16 -10.79
CA LEU A 33 0.72 16.80 -10.43
C LEU A 33 0.09 16.69 -9.04
N LEU A 34 -0.32 17.80 -8.45
CA LEU A 34 -1.00 17.85 -7.16
C LEU A 34 -2.51 18.02 -7.34
N ALA A 35 -3.27 17.28 -6.54
CA ALA A 35 -4.72 17.42 -6.46
C ALA A 35 -5.16 17.61 -4.99
N PRO A 36 -6.27 18.34 -4.72
CA PRO A 36 -6.81 18.48 -3.38
C PRO A 36 -7.31 17.12 -2.84
N LEU A 37 -6.97 16.81 -1.59
CA LEU A 37 -7.42 15.61 -0.90
C LEU A 37 -8.32 15.99 0.28
N LYS A 38 -9.63 15.91 0.09
CA LYS A 38 -10.61 16.13 1.16
C LYS A 38 -10.67 14.92 2.09
N SER A 39 -10.48 15.15 3.40
CA SER A 39 -10.63 14.11 4.42
C SER A 39 -12.10 13.79 4.65
N ARG A 40 -12.50 12.55 4.44
CA ARG A 40 -13.87 12.07 4.73
C ARG A 40 -14.04 11.59 6.18
N ALA A 41 -12.97 11.48 6.95
CA ALA A 41 -12.97 11.04 8.35
C ALA A 41 -13.83 9.77 8.60
N GLY A 42 -13.73 8.80 7.71
CA GLY A 42 -14.46 7.52 7.80
C GLY A 42 -15.96 7.58 7.48
N ARG A 43 -16.46 8.68 6.89
CA ARG A 43 -17.86 8.83 6.47
C ARG A 43 -18.08 8.34 5.05
N ASN A 44 -19.26 7.77 4.80
CA ASN A 44 -19.73 7.42 3.47
C ASN A 44 -20.33 8.63 2.73
N HIS A 45 -20.95 8.41 1.55
CA HIS A 45 -21.60 9.46 0.76
C HIS A 45 -22.81 10.09 1.47
N GLN A 46 -23.46 9.35 2.39
CA GLN A 46 -24.60 9.84 3.21
C GLN A 46 -24.14 10.56 4.49
N GLY A 47 -22.84 10.76 4.72
CA GLY A 47 -22.29 11.37 5.92
C GLY A 47 -22.25 10.46 7.16
N LYS A 48 -22.68 9.18 7.06
CA LYS A 48 -22.67 8.21 8.16
C LYS A 48 -21.28 7.62 8.35
N ILE A 49 -20.84 7.43 9.59
CA ILE A 49 -19.58 6.81 9.93
C ILE A 49 -19.66 5.31 9.61
N THR A 50 -18.91 4.86 8.60
CA THR A 50 -18.78 3.44 8.22
C THR A 50 -17.45 2.83 8.66
N VAL A 51 -16.41 3.66 8.83
CA VAL A 51 -15.11 3.28 9.38
C VAL A 51 -14.80 4.19 10.56
N ARG A 52 -14.86 3.63 11.78
CA ARG A 52 -14.61 4.37 13.01
C ARG A 52 -13.14 4.72 13.19
N HIS A 53 -12.85 5.65 14.10
CA HIS A 53 -11.50 6.03 14.54
C HIS A 53 -10.61 6.61 13.44
N GLN A 54 -11.18 7.38 12.52
CA GLN A 54 -10.46 8.11 11.47
C GLN A 54 -10.73 9.62 11.55
N GLY A 55 -9.76 10.41 11.09
CA GLY A 55 -9.86 11.87 11.00
C GLY A 55 -8.85 12.62 11.86
N GLY A 56 -8.79 13.94 11.71
CA GLY A 56 -7.91 14.83 12.48
C GLY A 56 -6.42 14.66 12.19
N GLY A 57 -6.04 14.12 11.04
CA GLY A 57 -4.65 14.03 10.60
C GLY A 57 -4.13 15.34 9.99
N HIS A 58 -2.83 15.38 9.69
CA HIS A 58 -2.20 16.50 9.00
C HIS A 58 -2.84 16.71 7.63
N LYS A 59 -3.01 17.98 7.20
CA LYS A 59 -3.53 18.36 5.86
C LYS A 59 -2.57 17.80 4.79
N ARG A 60 -3.12 17.15 3.76
CA ARG A 60 -2.36 16.51 2.68
C ARG A 60 -2.88 16.95 1.32
N GLN A 61 -1.99 16.90 0.34
CA GLN A 61 -2.34 16.96 -1.08
C GLN A 61 -2.09 15.59 -1.70
N TYR A 62 -2.93 15.19 -2.65
CA TYR A 62 -2.77 13.96 -3.40
C TYR A 62 -1.74 14.17 -4.52
N ARG A 63 -0.79 13.24 -4.69
CA ARG A 63 0.09 13.17 -5.85
C ARG A 63 -0.55 12.27 -6.89
N ILE A 64 -0.73 12.77 -8.09
CA ILE A 64 -1.29 12.00 -9.21
C ILE A 64 -0.23 11.03 -9.67
N ILE A 65 -0.45 9.74 -9.42
CA ILE A 65 0.49 8.68 -9.78
C ILE A 65 0.00 7.99 -11.05
N ASP A 66 0.91 7.79 -12.00
CA ASP A 66 0.66 6.99 -13.17
C ASP A 66 0.70 5.50 -12.84
N PHE A 67 -0.49 4.94 -12.59
CA PHE A 67 -0.67 3.51 -12.38
C PHE A 67 -0.95 2.74 -13.67
N LYS A 68 -1.20 3.43 -14.77
CA LYS A 68 -1.50 2.80 -16.07
C LYS A 68 -0.24 2.50 -16.87
N ARG A 69 0.73 3.42 -16.80
CA ARG A 69 1.97 3.35 -17.59
C ARG A 69 1.67 3.16 -19.08
N ASP A 70 0.72 3.92 -19.59
CA ASP A 70 0.15 3.83 -20.93
C ASP A 70 0.97 4.55 -22.01
N LYS A 71 2.10 5.16 -21.65
CA LYS A 71 3.00 5.87 -22.56
C LYS A 71 4.06 4.89 -23.09
N ASP A 72 3.68 4.13 -24.13
CA ASP A 72 4.52 3.08 -24.68
C ASP A 72 5.62 3.65 -25.60
N GLY A 73 6.80 3.03 -25.56
CA GLY A 73 7.94 3.35 -26.42
C GLY A 73 8.64 4.67 -26.12
N ILE A 74 8.08 5.55 -25.28
CA ILE A 74 8.66 6.85 -24.97
C ILE A 74 9.51 6.75 -23.71
N PRO A 75 10.84 6.97 -23.81
CA PRO A 75 11.70 6.92 -22.64
C PRO A 75 11.49 8.12 -21.72
N ALA A 76 11.61 7.87 -20.42
CA ALA A 76 11.54 8.88 -19.39
C ALA A 76 12.75 8.81 -18.46
N LYS A 77 13.32 9.94 -18.10
CA LYS A 77 14.42 10.05 -17.14
C LYS A 77 13.86 10.27 -15.74
N VAL A 78 14.37 9.54 -14.76
CA VAL A 78 14.08 9.80 -13.35
C VAL A 78 14.72 11.11 -12.95
N ALA A 79 13.91 12.11 -12.64
CA ALA A 79 14.36 13.44 -12.24
C ALA A 79 14.59 13.53 -10.73
N THR A 80 13.62 13.07 -9.93
CA THR A 80 13.67 13.14 -8.47
C THR A 80 13.05 11.90 -7.83
N ILE A 81 13.44 11.63 -6.58
CA ILE A 81 12.76 10.67 -5.69
C ILE A 81 12.19 11.46 -4.52
N GLU A 82 10.90 11.28 -4.24
CA GLU A 82 10.15 12.14 -3.34
C GLU A 82 9.37 11.36 -2.28
N TYR A 83 9.05 12.06 -1.18
CA TYR A 83 8.15 11.60 -0.14
C TYR A 83 6.68 11.85 -0.53
N ASP A 84 5.84 10.82 -0.44
CA ASP A 84 4.39 10.98 -0.54
C ASP A 84 3.73 10.66 0.81
N PRO A 85 3.02 11.62 1.44
CA PRO A 85 2.33 11.40 2.72
C PRO A 85 1.10 10.47 2.60
N ASN A 86 0.67 10.13 1.38
CA ASN A 86 -0.53 9.35 1.13
C ASN A 86 -0.27 7.85 0.97
N ARG A 87 1.00 7.47 0.87
CA ARG A 87 1.41 6.06 0.72
C ARG A 87 2.68 5.76 1.50
N SER A 88 2.92 4.49 1.75
CA SER A 88 4.14 4.02 2.41
C SER A 88 5.36 4.02 1.48
N ALA A 89 5.15 3.82 0.18
CA ALA A 89 6.21 3.83 -0.84
C ALA A 89 6.69 5.25 -1.14
N ARG A 90 7.96 5.39 -1.57
CA ARG A 90 8.47 6.60 -2.22
C ARG A 90 7.90 6.70 -3.62
N ILE A 91 7.92 7.91 -4.19
CA ILE A 91 7.53 8.18 -5.57
C ILE A 91 8.71 8.75 -6.35
N ALA A 92 8.76 8.52 -7.64
CA ALA A 92 9.75 9.09 -8.53
C ALA A 92 9.07 9.96 -9.58
N LEU A 93 9.59 11.16 -9.79
CA LEU A 93 9.17 12.04 -10.87
C LEU A 93 9.92 11.63 -12.15
N LEU A 94 9.17 11.37 -13.19
CA LEU A 94 9.66 11.06 -14.52
C LEU A 94 9.51 12.28 -15.42
N HIS A 95 10.58 12.63 -16.15
CA HIS A 95 10.55 13.55 -17.28
C HIS A 95 10.64 12.74 -18.56
N TYR A 96 9.58 12.72 -19.32
CA TYR A 96 9.53 12.09 -20.63
C TYR A 96 10.26 12.97 -21.68
N VAL A 97 10.76 12.34 -22.75
CA VAL A 97 11.46 13.05 -23.84
C VAL A 97 10.55 14.07 -24.54
N ASP A 98 9.23 13.81 -24.56
CA ASP A 98 8.20 14.72 -25.12
C ASP A 98 7.80 15.86 -24.17
N GLY A 99 8.47 16.03 -23.03
CA GLY A 99 8.23 17.10 -22.07
C GLY A 99 7.17 16.81 -21.01
N GLU A 100 6.38 15.71 -21.12
CA GLU A 100 5.41 15.36 -20.09
C GLU A 100 6.09 14.89 -18.81
N LYS A 101 5.51 15.25 -17.66
CA LYS A 101 5.97 14.81 -16.35
C LYS A 101 4.93 13.87 -15.74
N ARG A 102 5.36 12.77 -15.14
CA ARG A 102 4.49 11.84 -14.39
C ARG A 102 5.17 11.33 -13.14
N TYR A 103 4.39 11.08 -12.08
CA TYR A 103 4.87 10.34 -10.92
C TYR A 103 4.64 8.84 -11.09
N ILE A 104 5.61 8.06 -10.67
CA ILE A 104 5.47 6.60 -10.50
C ILE A 104 5.80 6.20 -9.06
N VAL A 105 5.38 4.99 -8.66
CA VAL A 105 5.87 4.38 -7.42
C VAL A 105 7.34 4.00 -7.63
N ALA A 106 8.22 4.49 -6.76
CA ALA A 106 9.65 4.22 -6.88
C ALA A 106 9.99 2.77 -6.49
N PRO A 107 10.51 1.94 -7.40
CA PRO A 107 11.03 0.63 -7.06
C PRO A 107 12.35 0.73 -6.30
N HIS A 108 12.66 -0.35 -5.57
CA HIS A 108 13.94 -0.47 -4.89
C HIS A 108 15.10 -0.48 -5.89
N GLY A 109 16.14 0.30 -5.60
CA GLY A 109 17.31 0.41 -6.47
C GLY A 109 17.17 1.40 -7.62
N LEU A 110 16.01 2.06 -7.79
CA LEU A 110 15.87 3.15 -8.75
C LEU A 110 16.65 4.39 -8.27
N GLN A 111 17.40 5.03 -9.17
CA GLN A 111 18.20 6.22 -8.88
C GLN A 111 17.84 7.36 -9.84
N VAL A 112 18.13 8.59 -9.42
CA VAL A 112 18.04 9.76 -10.29
C VAL A 112 18.98 9.59 -11.49
N GLY A 113 18.49 9.95 -12.66
CA GLY A 113 19.20 9.77 -13.92
C GLY A 113 18.92 8.47 -14.66
N HIS A 114 18.36 7.45 -13.99
CA HIS A 114 17.98 6.22 -14.68
C HIS A 114 16.89 6.47 -15.72
N MET A 115 16.97 5.75 -16.84
CA MET A 115 15.97 5.77 -17.90
C MET A 115 14.95 4.67 -17.64
N VAL A 116 13.67 4.97 -17.81
CA VAL A 116 12.55 4.07 -17.62
C VAL A 116 11.63 4.12 -18.82
N VAL A 117 11.24 2.95 -19.32
CA VAL A 117 10.38 2.80 -20.50
C VAL A 117 9.17 1.92 -20.16
N SER A 118 8.07 2.14 -20.84
CA SER A 118 6.88 1.27 -20.82
C SER A 118 6.62 0.73 -22.22
N GLY A 119 6.05 -0.47 -22.31
CA GLY A 119 5.66 -1.05 -23.61
C GLY A 119 6.07 -2.52 -23.74
N THR A 120 5.71 -3.11 -24.88
CA THR A 120 5.98 -4.51 -25.19
C THR A 120 7.47 -4.79 -25.36
N ASP A 121 8.21 -3.81 -25.88
CA ASP A 121 9.61 -3.96 -26.28
C ASP A 121 10.59 -3.37 -25.24
N ALA A 122 10.06 -3.02 -24.06
CA ALA A 122 10.88 -2.48 -22.98
C ALA A 122 11.79 -3.57 -22.39
N ASP A 123 13.07 -3.23 -22.11
CA ASP A 123 14.01 -4.11 -21.42
C ASP A 123 13.52 -4.58 -20.05
N ILE A 124 13.99 -5.74 -19.60
CA ILE A 124 13.70 -6.27 -18.26
C ILE A 124 14.59 -5.57 -17.22
N ARG A 125 14.38 -4.27 -17.05
CA ARG A 125 15.09 -3.42 -16.07
C ARG A 125 14.14 -2.91 -14.99
N VAL A 126 14.68 -2.68 -13.79
CA VAL A 126 13.91 -2.17 -12.66
C VAL A 126 13.26 -0.83 -13.02
N GLY A 127 11.94 -0.75 -12.82
CA GLY A 127 11.14 0.45 -13.13
C GLY A 127 10.43 0.40 -14.49
N ASN A 128 10.85 -0.45 -15.42
CA ASN A 128 10.17 -0.64 -16.69
C ASN A 128 8.83 -1.36 -16.50
N ALA A 129 7.84 -0.99 -17.29
CA ALA A 129 6.51 -1.57 -17.23
C ALA A 129 6.17 -2.29 -18.54
N LEU A 130 5.81 -3.58 -18.44
CA LEU A 130 5.51 -4.44 -19.58
C LEU A 130 4.21 -5.22 -19.36
N PRO A 131 3.57 -5.70 -20.43
CA PRO A 131 2.59 -6.76 -20.33
C PRO A 131 3.20 -8.03 -19.72
N LEU A 132 2.42 -8.77 -18.91
CA LEU A 132 2.90 -10.02 -18.28
C LEU A 132 3.35 -11.06 -19.30
N ALA A 133 2.81 -11.01 -20.52
CA ALA A 133 3.23 -11.85 -21.64
C ALA A 133 4.74 -11.73 -21.94
N ASN A 134 5.27 -10.51 -21.84
CA ASN A 134 6.66 -10.18 -22.23
C ASN A 134 7.65 -10.28 -21.05
N ILE A 135 7.18 -10.51 -19.82
CA ILE A 135 8.04 -10.62 -18.64
C ILE A 135 8.48 -12.08 -18.45
N PRO A 136 9.77 -12.40 -18.30
CA PRO A 136 10.25 -13.75 -18.04
C PRO A 136 9.68 -14.35 -16.76
N VAL A 137 9.48 -15.67 -16.75
CA VAL A 137 9.09 -16.43 -15.56
C VAL A 137 10.20 -16.33 -14.50
N GLY A 138 9.83 -16.30 -13.23
CA GLY A 138 10.74 -16.10 -12.11
C GLY A 138 10.99 -14.64 -11.73
N THR A 139 10.66 -13.68 -12.61
CA THR A 139 10.90 -12.24 -12.39
C THR A 139 10.07 -11.72 -11.22
N VAL A 140 10.71 -10.88 -10.41
CA VAL A 140 10.05 -10.12 -9.33
C VAL A 140 9.41 -8.88 -9.93
N ILE A 141 8.13 -8.67 -9.63
CA ILE A 141 7.30 -7.61 -10.20
C ILE A 141 6.49 -6.90 -9.12
N HIS A 142 6.06 -5.69 -9.40
CA HIS A 142 5.15 -4.90 -8.57
C HIS A 142 4.18 -4.10 -9.46
N ASN A 143 3.30 -3.30 -8.86
CA ASN A 143 2.32 -2.49 -9.61
C ASN A 143 1.57 -3.31 -10.67
N ILE A 144 0.95 -4.42 -10.25
CA ILE A 144 0.33 -5.38 -11.15
C ILE A 144 -1.13 -5.01 -11.38
N GLU A 145 -1.55 -4.98 -12.63
CA GLU A 145 -2.95 -4.85 -13.01
C GLU A 145 -3.76 -6.13 -12.73
N LEU A 146 -5.04 -5.98 -12.47
CA LEU A 146 -6.01 -7.09 -12.40
C LEU A 146 -6.89 -7.19 -13.65
N LYS A 147 -7.03 -6.09 -14.36
CA LYS A 147 -7.75 -6.00 -15.65
C LYS A 147 -6.93 -5.13 -16.58
N PRO A 148 -6.79 -5.49 -17.86
CA PRO A 148 -6.01 -4.70 -18.81
C PRO A 148 -6.47 -3.24 -18.85
N GLY A 149 -5.53 -2.30 -18.85
CA GLY A 149 -5.78 -0.86 -18.96
C GLY A 149 -6.43 -0.19 -17.74
N LYS A 150 -6.75 -0.94 -16.69
CA LYS A 150 -7.33 -0.36 -15.46
C LYS A 150 -6.30 0.35 -14.57
N GLY A 151 -5.04 0.03 -14.75
CA GLY A 151 -3.94 0.48 -13.90
C GLY A 151 -3.66 -0.46 -12.73
N ALA A 152 -2.48 -0.31 -12.16
CA ALA A 152 -1.96 -1.18 -11.11
C ALA A 152 -2.85 -1.23 -9.86
N GLN A 153 -3.08 -2.43 -9.34
CA GLN A 153 -3.91 -2.68 -8.16
C GLN A 153 -3.21 -3.53 -7.09
N LEU A 154 -2.28 -4.41 -7.45
CA LEU A 154 -1.56 -5.29 -6.53
C LEU A 154 -0.11 -4.83 -6.35
N ALA A 155 0.49 -5.18 -5.19
CA ALA A 155 1.89 -4.92 -4.85
C ALA A 155 2.32 -3.45 -5.04
N ARG A 156 1.66 -2.51 -4.33
CA ARG A 156 1.91 -1.06 -4.41
C ARG A 156 2.45 -0.44 -3.13
N ALA A 157 2.42 -1.16 -2.01
CA ALA A 157 2.90 -0.67 -0.73
C ALA A 157 4.42 -0.81 -0.64
N ALA A 158 5.05 -0.06 0.28
CA ALA A 158 6.48 -0.18 0.58
C ALA A 158 6.91 -1.62 0.79
N GLY A 159 8.01 -2.05 0.17
CA GLY A 159 8.53 -3.40 0.24
C GLY A 159 7.68 -4.49 -0.42
N ALA A 160 6.52 -4.14 -0.99
CA ALA A 160 5.67 -5.12 -1.64
C ALA A 160 6.25 -5.59 -2.96
N SER A 161 6.13 -6.90 -3.21
CA SER A 161 6.49 -7.55 -4.46
C SER A 161 5.59 -8.74 -4.71
N ALA A 162 5.63 -9.23 -5.94
CA ALA A 162 5.06 -10.50 -6.35
C ALA A 162 6.03 -11.17 -7.33
N GLN A 163 5.88 -12.47 -7.56
CA GLN A 163 6.73 -13.22 -8.48
C GLN A 163 5.87 -13.86 -9.57
N LEU A 164 6.29 -13.72 -10.81
CA LEU A 164 5.69 -14.41 -11.95
C LEU A 164 6.17 -15.86 -11.94
N MET A 165 5.27 -16.83 -11.71
CA MET A 165 5.62 -18.22 -11.52
C MET A 165 5.51 -19.06 -12.79
N ALA A 166 4.48 -18.82 -13.59
CA ALA A 166 4.21 -19.52 -14.83
C ALA A 166 3.29 -18.70 -15.74
N LYS A 167 3.23 -19.08 -17.00
CA LYS A 167 2.28 -18.57 -18.00
C LYS A 167 1.56 -19.74 -18.62
N GLU A 168 0.23 -19.76 -18.60
CA GLU A 168 -0.60 -20.85 -19.10
C GLU A 168 -1.79 -20.28 -19.87
N GLY A 169 -1.93 -20.61 -21.13
CA GLY A 169 -2.98 -20.08 -22.00
C GLY A 169 -3.01 -18.55 -22.00
N GLN A 170 -4.09 -17.96 -21.56
CA GLN A 170 -4.28 -16.50 -21.50
C GLN A 170 -3.92 -15.89 -20.13
N TYR A 171 -3.40 -16.70 -19.18
CA TYR A 171 -3.17 -16.27 -17.81
C TYR A 171 -1.73 -16.45 -17.37
N ALA A 172 -1.30 -15.54 -16.50
CA ALA A 172 -0.08 -15.64 -15.72
C ALA A 172 -0.40 -16.10 -14.29
N ASN A 173 0.36 -17.05 -13.77
CA ASN A 173 0.33 -17.47 -12.37
C ASN A 173 1.26 -16.55 -11.56
N ILE A 174 0.70 -15.76 -10.65
CA ILE A 174 1.46 -14.80 -9.83
C ILE A 174 1.39 -15.20 -8.37
N ARG A 175 2.55 -15.33 -7.73
CA ARG A 175 2.69 -15.51 -6.29
C ARG A 175 2.81 -14.15 -5.62
N LEU A 176 1.81 -13.78 -4.80
CA LEU A 176 1.80 -12.55 -4.03
C LEU A 176 2.64 -12.69 -2.75
N GLY A 177 3.05 -11.56 -2.16
CA GLY A 177 3.78 -11.53 -0.88
C GLY A 177 3.07 -12.24 0.28
N SER A 178 1.74 -12.39 0.23
CA SER A 178 0.97 -13.19 1.19
C SER A 178 1.10 -14.71 1.01
N GLY A 179 1.75 -15.18 -0.06
CA GLY A 179 1.81 -16.58 -0.46
C GLY A 179 0.60 -17.08 -1.26
N GLU A 180 -0.41 -16.22 -1.51
CA GLU A 180 -1.51 -16.54 -2.40
C GLU A 180 -1.03 -16.62 -3.85
N MET A 181 -1.42 -17.67 -4.57
CA MET A 181 -1.20 -17.79 -6.01
C MET A 181 -2.46 -17.42 -6.76
N ARG A 182 -2.31 -16.53 -7.72
CA ARG A 182 -3.45 -15.94 -8.43
C ARG A 182 -3.20 -15.88 -9.93
N LEU A 183 -4.27 -16.13 -10.69
CA LEU A 183 -4.34 -15.94 -12.14
C LEU A 183 -4.59 -14.47 -12.47
N VAL A 184 -3.80 -13.92 -13.39
CA VAL A 184 -3.96 -12.60 -13.98
C VAL A 184 -3.81 -12.73 -15.50
N ARG A 185 -4.59 -12.01 -16.30
CA ARG A 185 -4.50 -12.07 -17.76
C ARG A 185 -3.12 -11.62 -18.23
N LEU A 186 -2.59 -12.25 -19.26
CA LEU A 186 -1.26 -11.93 -19.81
C LEU A 186 -1.16 -10.51 -20.40
N GLU A 187 -2.28 -9.94 -20.83
CA GLU A 187 -2.36 -8.55 -21.31
C GLU A 187 -2.18 -7.51 -20.18
N CYS A 188 -2.39 -7.90 -18.91
CA CYS A 188 -2.21 -7.01 -17.78
C CYS A 188 -0.75 -6.59 -17.65
N ARG A 189 -0.54 -5.32 -17.30
CA ARG A 189 0.80 -4.77 -17.11
C ARG A 189 1.30 -4.97 -15.69
N ALA A 190 2.61 -5.05 -15.55
CA ALA A 190 3.33 -5.03 -14.29
C ALA A 190 4.64 -4.27 -14.45
N THR A 191 5.17 -3.76 -13.34
CA THR A 191 6.47 -3.09 -13.30
C THR A 191 7.52 -4.04 -12.73
N ILE A 192 8.70 -4.06 -13.35
CA ILE A 192 9.82 -4.91 -12.93
C ILE A 192 10.41 -4.41 -11.62
N GLY A 193 10.73 -5.35 -10.72
CA GLY A 193 11.37 -5.09 -9.43
C GLY A 193 10.40 -5.11 -8.25
N GLN A 194 10.90 -4.72 -7.08
CA GLN A 194 10.19 -4.60 -5.81
C GLN A 194 9.95 -3.14 -5.47
N VAL A 195 8.87 -2.80 -4.80
CA VAL A 195 8.62 -1.44 -4.29
C VAL A 195 9.70 -1.04 -3.27
N GLY A 196 10.21 0.18 -3.36
CA GLY A 196 11.21 0.73 -2.44
C GLY A 196 10.70 0.96 -1.01
N ASN A 197 11.53 1.60 -0.17
CA ASN A 197 11.27 1.90 1.24
C ASN A 197 11.04 0.63 2.09
N LEU A 198 11.93 -0.36 1.96
CA LEU A 198 11.83 -1.68 2.60
C LEU A 198 11.69 -1.59 4.12
N ASP A 199 12.37 -0.65 4.77
CA ASP A 199 12.38 -0.49 6.23
C ASP A 199 11.12 0.19 6.79
N HIS A 200 10.12 0.49 5.96
CA HIS A 200 8.90 1.16 6.42
C HIS A 200 8.20 0.41 7.56
N GLU A 201 8.17 -0.92 7.51
CA GLU A 201 7.54 -1.75 8.53
C GLU A 201 8.29 -1.74 9.87
N ASN A 202 9.61 -1.49 9.85
CA ASN A 202 10.49 -1.46 11.02
C ASN A 202 10.38 -0.14 11.80
N VAL A 203 9.65 0.87 11.27
CA VAL A 203 9.49 2.17 11.92
C VAL A 203 8.45 2.10 13.03
N ASN A 204 8.90 2.37 14.27
CA ASN A 204 8.03 2.42 15.43
C ASN A 204 7.50 3.84 15.66
N ILE A 205 6.18 3.98 15.73
CA ILE A 205 5.50 5.28 15.93
C ILE A 205 5.85 5.89 17.30
N GLY A 206 5.95 5.07 18.36
CA GLY A 206 6.41 5.40 19.69
C GLY A 206 5.43 6.19 20.57
N LYS A 207 4.58 7.06 20.04
CA LYS A 207 3.63 7.86 20.82
C LYS A 207 2.25 8.00 20.15
N ALA A 208 1.21 8.13 20.97
CA ALA A 208 -0.17 8.30 20.52
C ALA A 208 -0.37 9.56 19.66
N GLY A 209 0.31 10.67 20.00
CA GLY A 209 0.23 11.91 19.22
C GLY A 209 0.67 11.74 17.76
N ARG A 210 1.68 10.90 17.50
CA ARG A 210 2.10 10.61 16.11
C ARG A 210 1.03 9.83 15.34
N SER A 211 0.32 8.91 16.01
CA SER A 211 -0.84 8.23 15.42
C SER A 211 -1.96 9.23 15.09
N ARG A 212 -2.17 10.25 15.93
CA ARG A 212 -3.12 11.34 15.67
C ARG A 212 -2.74 12.13 14.42
N TRP A 213 -1.48 12.46 14.22
CA TRP A 213 -0.98 13.14 13.01
C TRP A 213 -1.22 12.33 11.73
N LEU A 214 -1.19 11.00 11.85
CA LEU A 214 -1.50 10.09 10.74
C LEU A 214 -3.01 9.92 10.48
N GLY A 215 -3.86 10.60 11.26
CA GLY A 215 -5.32 10.55 11.10
C GLY A 215 -6.02 9.42 11.84
N LYS A 216 -5.33 8.72 12.73
CA LYS A 216 -5.91 7.69 13.60
C LYS A 216 -6.44 8.33 14.89
N ARG A 217 -7.74 8.24 15.13
CA ARG A 217 -8.37 8.68 16.37
C ARG A 217 -8.24 7.60 17.46
N PRO A 218 -8.31 7.98 18.75
CA PRO A 218 -8.29 7.02 19.87
C PRO A 218 -9.39 5.98 19.75
N THR A 219 -9.09 4.75 20.15
CA THR A 219 -10.03 3.63 20.21
C THR A 219 -10.28 3.26 21.67
N VAL A 220 -11.55 3.24 22.08
CA VAL A 220 -11.98 2.76 23.40
C VAL A 220 -12.25 1.26 23.31
N ARG A 221 -11.73 0.49 24.27
CA ARG A 221 -11.98 -0.96 24.36
C ARG A 221 -13.42 -1.22 24.77
N GLY A 222 -14.06 -2.24 24.20
CA GLY A 222 -15.45 -2.61 24.55
C GLY A 222 -15.65 -2.98 26.02
N VAL A 223 -14.60 -3.50 26.68
CA VAL A 223 -14.63 -3.90 28.11
C VAL A 223 -14.84 -2.71 29.06
N VAL A 224 -14.48 -1.48 28.66
CA VAL A 224 -14.65 -0.27 29.50
C VAL A 224 -15.92 0.50 29.16
N MET A 225 -16.77 -0.07 28.32
CA MET A 225 -18.09 0.50 27.97
C MET A 225 -19.18 -0.10 28.85
N ASN A 226 -20.37 0.52 28.77
CA ASN A 226 -21.56 -0.04 29.42
C ASN A 226 -22.11 -1.24 28.64
N PRO A 227 -22.91 -2.12 29.29
CA PRO A 227 -23.50 -3.29 28.62
C PRO A 227 -24.34 -2.95 27.39
N VAL A 228 -24.98 -1.79 27.36
CA VAL A 228 -25.78 -1.30 26.22
C VAL A 228 -24.92 -0.94 25.02
N ASP A 229 -23.67 -0.52 25.23
CA ASP A 229 -22.79 -0.01 24.17
C ASP A 229 -21.95 -1.12 23.50
N HIS A 230 -21.64 -2.17 24.23
CA HIS A 230 -20.78 -3.25 23.73
C HIS A 230 -21.05 -4.59 24.44
N PRO A 231 -21.01 -5.73 23.71
CA PRO A 231 -21.18 -7.07 24.29
C PRO A 231 -20.17 -7.44 25.39
N HIS A 232 -19.05 -6.72 25.51
CA HIS A 232 -18.06 -6.88 26.57
C HIS A 232 -18.22 -5.85 27.69
N GLY A 233 -19.23 -4.99 27.62
CA GLY A 233 -19.45 -3.94 28.60
C GLY A 233 -19.96 -4.47 29.94
N GLY A 234 -19.80 -3.65 30.99
CA GLY A 234 -20.20 -3.96 32.36
C GLY A 234 -19.11 -4.61 33.20
N GLY A 235 -19.41 -4.84 34.47
CA GLY A 235 -18.49 -5.38 35.47
C GLY A 235 -17.70 -4.31 36.22
N GLU A 236 -17.01 -4.75 37.27
CA GLU A 236 -16.17 -3.95 38.15
C GLU A 236 -14.69 -4.01 37.77
N GLY A 237 -13.98 -2.89 37.87
CA GLY A 237 -12.52 -2.80 37.67
C GLY A 237 -12.05 -3.30 36.32
N LYS A 238 -11.14 -4.28 36.30
CA LYS A 238 -10.62 -4.91 35.09
C LYS A 238 -11.40 -6.18 34.72
N ALA A 239 -12.69 -6.03 34.42
CA ALA A 239 -13.53 -7.17 34.04
C ALA A 239 -12.97 -7.89 32.80
N PRO A 240 -13.06 -9.24 32.73
CA PRO A 240 -12.68 -10.01 31.56
C PRO A 240 -13.70 -9.87 30.42
N VAL A 241 -13.36 -10.38 29.24
CA VAL A 241 -14.28 -10.40 28.08
C VAL A 241 -15.55 -11.22 28.36
N GLY A 242 -15.51 -12.22 29.27
CA GLY A 242 -16.65 -13.01 29.72
C GLY A 242 -17.33 -13.86 28.64
N ARG A 243 -16.67 -14.12 27.50
CA ARG A 243 -17.23 -14.88 26.36
C ARG A 243 -16.19 -15.81 25.77
N LYS A 244 -16.62 -16.89 25.10
CA LYS A 244 -15.74 -17.87 24.42
C LYS A 244 -14.84 -17.20 23.38
N SER A 245 -15.26 -16.12 22.76
CA SER A 245 -14.50 -15.37 21.75
C SER A 245 -14.78 -13.88 21.89
N PRO A 246 -13.77 -13.02 21.68
CA PRO A 246 -14.02 -11.60 21.59
C PRO A 246 -15.02 -11.28 20.49
N MET A 247 -15.88 -10.29 20.75
CA MET A 247 -16.94 -9.88 19.84
C MET A 247 -16.76 -8.43 19.37
N SER A 248 -17.30 -8.15 18.20
CA SER A 248 -17.46 -6.78 17.70
C SER A 248 -18.61 -6.07 18.44
N PRO A 249 -18.76 -4.75 18.34
CA PRO A 249 -19.89 -4.01 18.89
C PRO A 249 -21.26 -4.56 18.44
N TRP A 250 -21.32 -5.24 17.31
CA TRP A 250 -22.53 -5.84 16.74
C TRP A 250 -22.68 -7.33 17.07
N GLY A 251 -21.95 -7.84 18.06
CA GLY A 251 -22.06 -9.22 18.53
C GLY A 251 -21.47 -10.30 17.61
N LYS A 252 -20.68 -9.92 16.62
CA LYS A 252 -20.00 -10.89 15.73
C LYS A 252 -18.66 -11.34 16.32
N PRO A 253 -18.34 -12.65 16.36
CA PRO A 253 -17.01 -13.12 16.75
C PRO A 253 -15.92 -12.48 15.91
N THR A 254 -14.84 -12.00 16.56
CA THR A 254 -13.73 -11.32 15.89
C THR A 254 -12.56 -12.23 15.57
N LEU A 255 -12.47 -13.40 16.21
CA LEU A 255 -11.46 -14.42 15.97
C LEU A 255 -12.07 -15.65 15.29
N GLY A 256 -11.34 -16.23 14.35
CA GLY A 256 -11.66 -17.49 13.69
C GLY A 256 -12.81 -17.47 12.68
N LYS A 257 -13.66 -16.45 12.69
CA LYS A 257 -14.80 -16.37 11.76
C LYS A 257 -14.33 -15.99 10.36
N LYS A 258 -14.59 -16.85 9.37
CA LYS A 258 -14.37 -16.54 7.95
C LYS A 258 -15.42 -15.55 7.48
N THR A 259 -14.99 -14.33 7.08
CA THR A 259 -15.87 -13.24 6.64
C THR A 259 -16.00 -13.14 5.12
N ARG A 260 -15.10 -13.77 4.35
CA ARG A 260 -15.21 -13.83 2.88
C ARG A 260 -16.47 -14.61 2.50
N LYS A 261 -17.27 -14.04 1.62
CA LYS A 261 -18.47 -14.70 1.07
C LYS A 261 -18.08 -16.00 0.38
N LYS A 262 -18.90 -17.04 0.55
CA LYS A 262 -18.79 -18.27 -0.25
C LYS A 262 -19.07 -17.93 -1.72
N ASN A 263 -18.41 -18.63 -2.63
CA ASN A 263 -18.56 -18.47 -4.08
C ASN A 263 -18.33 -17.02 -4.56
N HIS A 264 -17.32 -16.36 -3.98
CA HIS A 264 -16.99 -15.01 -4.42
C HIS A 264 -16.50 -15.03 -5.89
N PRO A 265 -16.95 -14.11 -6.78
CA PRO A 265 -16.60 -14.13 -8.22
C PRO A 265 -15.11 -14.20 -8.53
N SER A 266 -14.25 -13.71 -7.62
CA SER A 266 -12.79 -13.80 -7.77
C SER A 266 -12.18 -15.14 -7.35
N ASP A 267 -12.97 -16.10 -6.83
CA ASP A 267 -12.41 -17.39 -6.39
C ASP A 267 -11.88 -18.21 -7.56
N LYS A 268 -12.46 -18.06 -8.76
CA LYS A 268 -11.97 -18.69 -10.00
C LYS A 268 -10.56 -18.27 -10.42
N TYR A 269 -10.06 -17.13 -9.90
CA TYR A 269 -8.72 -16.63 -10.17
C TYR A 269 -7.71 -16.96 -9.08
N ILE A 270 -8.11 -17.69 -8.02
CA ILE A 270 -7.22 -18.09 -6.91
C ILE A 270 -6.86 -19.56 -7.08
N VAL A 271 -5.62 -19.83 -7.49
CA VAL A 271 -5.10 -21.20 -7.64
C VAL A 271 -4.79 -21.81 -6.29
N ARG A 272 -4.09 -21.06 -5.44
CA ARG A 272 -3.75 -21.49 -4.08
C ARG A 272 -3.90 -20.34 -3.10
N ARG A 273 -4.67 -20.56 -2.03
CA ARG A 273 -4.80 -19.60 -0.94
C ARG A 273 -3.55 -19.56 -0.07
N ARG A 274 -3.35 -18.44 0.64
CA ARG A 274 -2.28 -18.34 1.65
C ARG A 274 -2.42 -19.47 2.67
N LYS A 275 -1.30 -20.07 3.07
CA LYS A 275 -1.28 -20.96 4.25
C LYS A 275 -1.60 -20.10 5.48
N LYS A 276 -2.35 -20.68 6.42
CA LYS A 276 -2.59 -20.07 7.73
C LYS A 276 -1.31 -20.06 8.53
#